data_6b971ebf6141fe4d3b378b1f47a99ae6
#
_entry.id   6b971ebf6141fe4d3b378b1f47a99ae6
#
_cell.length_a   1.000
_cell.length_b   1.000
_cell.length_c   1.000
_cell.angle_alpha   90.00
_cell.angle_beta   90.00
_cell.angle_gamma   90.00
#
_symmetry.space_group_name_H-M   'P 1'
#
loop_
_entity.id
_entity.type
_entity.pdbx_description
1 polymer ?
#
loop_
_entity_poly.entity_id
_entity_poly.type
_entity_poly.pdbx_seq_one_letter_code
_entity_poly.pdbx_strand_id
1 'polypeptide(L)'
;IDIDTNYMEDETTGPSAKQKNSGETDKDETVNEDEDDFNPTLAAMESEIKPKVLKTVQELTKNYNKLIKYQKEKLNCVLNSQTFSPSKEKGYEKITNEILENIKSLQLSPSVLEDLVQKHYVENKKIVSLEGNLLRLAMDQKISRHEFIKFYIGNEINPNFKKFLDTNDMWRQFFSKNKEEFKNIRERLIEISHKLGMSVTEFKKL
;
A
#
# COMPACT_ATOMS: atom_id res chain seq x y z
N ILE A 1 -24.50 21.52 23.57
CA ILE A 1 -25.62 21.33 22.58
C ILE A 1 -25.80 19.85 22.50
N ASP A 2 -26.87 19.44 23.18
CA ASP A 2 -27.34 18.07 23.31
C ASP A 2 -27.89 17.54 21.99
N ILE A 3 -27.64 16.30 21.70
CA ILE A 3 -28.36 15.54 20.66
C ILE A 3 -28.89 14.28 21.33
N ASP A 4 -30.21 14.29 21.49
CA ASP A 4 -31.02 13.24 22.03
C ASP A 4 -30.91 11.91 21.29
N THR A 5 -30.75 10.89 22.08
CA THR A 5 -31.00 9.49 21.77
C THR A 5 -32.49 9.23 21.78
N ASN A 6 -33.03 8.66 20.71
CA ASN A 6 -34.36 8.09 20.72
C ASN A 6 -34.30 6.62 20.28
N TYR A 7 -34.29 5.74 21.28
CA TYR A 7 -34.62 4.33 21.15
C TYR A 7 -36.15 4.20 21.20
N MET A 8 -36.71 3.54 20.22
CA MET A 8 -38.03 2.93 20.36
C MET A 8 -37.91 1.41 20.17
N GLU A 9 -38.04 0.72 21.26
CA GLU A 9 -38.44 -0.67 21.33
C GLU A 9 -39.93 -0.78 20.96
N ASP A 10 -40.28 -1.78 20.20
CA ASP A 10 -41.63 -2.34 20.28
C ASP A 10 -41.60 -3.87 20.15
N GLU A 11 -41.87 -4.50 21.30
CA GLU A 11 -42.21 -5.91 21.43
C GLU A 11 -43.71 -6.08 21.12
N THR A 12 -44.05 -7.16 20.45
CA THR A 12 -45.21 -8.02 20.83
C THR A 12 -45.25 -9.32 20.00
N THR A 13 -44.92 -10.40 20.66
CA THR A 13 -45.76 -11.60 20.95
C THR A 13 -46.39 -12.36 19.78
N GLY A 14 -46.00 -13.64 19.62
CA GLY A 14 -46.75 -14.68 18.95
C GLY A 14 -47.96 -15.14 19.82
N PRO A 15 -48.62 -16.29 19.63
CA PRO A 15 -48.31 -17.48 18.84
C PRO A 15 -49.55 -18.21 18.22
N SER A 16 -49.33 -19.41 17.66
CA SER A 16 -50.23 -20.56 17.62
C SER A 16 -51.00 -20.88 16.35
N ALA A 17 -50.67 -21.84 15.62
CA ALA A 17 -51.06 -23.26 15.62
C ALA A 17 -52.32 -23.65 14.79
N LYS A 18 -52.07 -24.73 14.03
CA LYS A 18 -53.01 -25.81 13.58
C LYS A 18 -53.79 -25.63 12.27
N GLN A 19 -53.54 -26.44 11.37
CA GLN A 19 -53.87 -27.80 11.07
C GLN A 19 -54.68 -27.99 9.76
N LYS A 20 -54.13 -28.88 8.88
CA LYS A 20 -54.81 -29.88 8.04
C LYS A 20 -55.89 -29.42 7.00
N ASN A 21 -55.76 -29.74 5.75
CA ASN A 21 -56.09 -31.05 5.15
C ASN A 21 -55.99 -30.98 3.62
N SER A 22 -55.37 -32.03 3.04
CA SER A 22 -55.73 -32.80 1.86
C SER A 22 -56.59 -32.18 0.74
N GLY A 23 -56.05 -32.31 -0.47
CA GLY A 23 -56.78 -32.23 -1.72
C GLY A 23 -55.84 -32.45 -2.90
N GLU A 24 -55.69 -33.73 -3.32
CA GLU A 24 -55.16 -34.11 -4.62
C GLU A 24 -55.99 -33.45 -5.74
N THR A 25 -55.30 -32.87 -6.71
CA THR A 25 -55.66 -33.05 -8.12
C THR A 25 -54.44 -32.67 -8.99
N ASP A 26 -54.09 -33.70 -9.71
CA ASP A 26 -53.29 -33.74 -10.93
C ASP A 26 -53.57 -32.55 -11.88
N LYS A 27 -52.51 -31.97 -12.42
CA LYS A 27 -52.28 -31.77 -13.84
C LYS A 27 -51.27 -30.65 -14.11
N ASP A 28 -50.39 -31.05 -14.94
CA ASP A 28 -49.68 -30.27 -15.95
C ASP A 28 -48.30 -29.71 -15.54
N GLU A 29 -47.37 -30.65 -15.64
CA GLU A 29 -45.96 -30.36 -15.89
C GLU A 29 -45.83 -29.70 -17.28
N THR A 30 -45.77 -28.38 -17.31
CA THR A 30 -45.03 -27.70 -18.36
C THR A 30 -43.72 -27.29 -17.75
N VAL A 31 -42.76 -28.18 -17.91
CA VAL A 31 -41.35 -27.92 -17.67
C VAL A 31 -40.96 -26.80 -18.63
N ASN A 32 -40.79 -25.58 -18.09
CA ASN A 32 -40.05 -24.51 -18.77
C ASN A 32 -38.57 -24.92 -18.77
N GLU A 33 -38.20 -25.76 -19.75
CA GLU A 33 -36.79 -26.13 -20.00
C GLU A 33 -35.94 -24.99 -20.59
N ASP A 34 -36.51 -23.81 -20.85
CA ASP A 34 -35.82 -22.73 -21.55
C ASP A 34 -35.24 -21.63 -20.64
N GLU A 35 -35.43 -21.67 -19.31
CA GLU A 35 -34.85 -20.67 -18.40
C GLU A 35 -33.60 -21.12 -17.63
N ASP A 36 -33.26 -22.41 -17.64
CA ASP A 36 -32.13 -22.99 -16.90
C ASP A 36 -30.79 -22.92 -17.67
N ASP A 37 -30.85 -22.62 -18.97
CA ASP A 37 -29.65 -22.57 -19.85
C ASP A 37 -28.84 -21.29 -19.72
N PHE A 38 -29.33 -20.29 -18.98
CA PHE A 38 -28.69 -18.99 -18.84
C PHE A 38 -27.97 -18.76 -17.48
N ASN A 39 -28.05 -19.69 -16.55
CA ASN A 39 -27.36 -19.63 -15.28
C ASN A 39 -26.23 -20.67 -15.22
N PRO A 40 -25.02 -20.35 -15.70
CA PRO A 40 -23.90 -21.27 -15.55
C PRO A 40 -23.70 -21.58 -14.07
N THR A 41 -23.63 -22.84 -13.73
CA THR A 41 -23.41 -23.27 -12.34
C THR A 41 -22.15 -22.62 -11.80
N LEU A 42 -22.12 -22.27 -10.51
CA LEU A 42 -20.96 -21.65 -9.85
C LEU A 42 -19.66 -22.41 -10.17
N ALA A 43 -19.73 -23.74 -10.23
CA ALA A 43 -18.60 -24.61 -10.59
C ALA A 43 -18.14 -24.43 -12.04
N ALA A 44 -19.05 -24.20 -12.99
CA ALA A 44 -18.70 -23.91 -14.38
C ALA A 44 -18.02 -22.53 -14.50
N MET A 45 -18.53 -21.51 -13.83
CA MET A 45 -17.89 -20.19 -13.76
C MET A 45 -16.49 -20.26 -13.12
N GLU A 46 -16.34 -20.98 -12.03
CA GLU A 46 -15.05 -21.19 -11.37
C GLU A 46 -14.05 -21.87 -12.30
N SER A 47 -14.47 -22.93 -13.01
CA SER A 47 -13.60 -23.67 -13.94
C SER A 47 -13.14 -22.82 -15.12
N GLU A 48 -13.92 -21.85 -15.57
CA GLU A 48 -13.55 -20.91 -16.63
C GLU A 48 -12.60 -19.79 -16.14
N ILE A 49 -12.85 -19.26 -14.94
CA ILE A 49 -12.10 -18.12 -14.40
C ILE A 49 -10.75 -18.57 -13.83
N LYS A 50 -10.70 -19.72 -13.17
CA LYS A 50 -9.51 -20.24 -12.50
C LYS A 50 -8.24 -20.28 -13.37
N PRO A 51 -8.26 -20.80 -14.61
CA PRO A 51 -7.07 -20.81 -15.46
C PRO A 51 -6.62 -19.39 -15.85
N LYS A 52 -7.55 -18.45 -16.05
CA LYS A 52 -7.25 -17.05 -16.36
C LYS A 52 -6.53 -16.39 -15.17
N VAL A 53 -7.07 -16.54 -13.97
CA VAL A 53 -6.47 -16.04 -12.72
C VAL A 53 -5.09 -16.63 -12.48
N LEU A 54 -4.93 -17.95 -12.61
CA LEU A 54 -3.65 -18.61 -12.42
C LEU A 54 -2.59 -18.09 -13.40
N LYS A 55 -2.94 -17.88 -14.66
CA LYS A 55 -2.04 -17.30 -15.66
C LYS A 55 -1.61 -15.88 -15.26
N THR A 56 -2.56 -15.03 -14.88
CA THR A 56 -2.27 -13.66 -14.43
C THR A 56 -1.36 -13.64 -13.19
N VAL A 57 -1.60 -14.53 -12.22
CA VAL A 57 -0.74 -14.65 -11.02
C VAL A 57 0.67 -15.11 -11.38
N GLN A 58 0.82 -16.02 -12.34
CA GLN A 58 2.15 -16.46 -12.82
C GLN A 58 2.91 -15.31 -13.51
N GLU A 59 2.23 -14.51 -14.32
CA GLU A 59 2.80 -13.33 -14.97
C GLU A 59 3.19 -12.27 -13.93
N LEU A 60 2.32 -12.01 -12.94
CA LEU A 60 2.63 -11.14 -11.80
C LEU A 60 3.88 -11.58 -11.06
N THR A 61 4.00 -12.87 -10.77
CA THR A 61 5.17 -13.42 -10.06
C THR A 61 6.45 -13.19 -10.83
N LYS A 62 6.44 -13.41 -12.16
CA LYS A 62 7.61 -13.16 -13.03
C LYS A 62 7.99 -11.68 -13.04
N ASN A 63 7.01 -10.80 -13.21
CA ASN A 63 7.23 -9.36 -13.28
C ASN A 63 7.66 -8.79 -11.92
N TYR A 64 7.08 -9.28 -10.82
CA TYR A 64 7.48 -8.94 -9.46
C TYR A 64 8.95 -9.28 -9.17
N ASN A 65 9.41 -10.46 -9.56
CA ASN A 65 10.81 -10.85 -9.41
C ASN A 65 11.79 -9.94 -10.20
N LYS A 66 11.36 -9.43 -11.36
CA LYS A 66 12.13 -8.43 -12.11
C LYS A 66 12.09 -7.08 -11.42
N LEU A 67 10.91 -6.65 -10.94
CA LEU A 67 10.72 -5.39 -10.23
C LEU A 67 11.64 -5.29 -9.01
N ILE A 68 11.69 -6.34 -8.18
CA ILE A 68 12.59 -6.39 -7.00
C ILE A 68 14.06 -6.18 -7.38
N LYS A 69 14.51 -6.74 -8.49
CA LYS A 69 15.89 -6.54 -8.96
C LYS A 69 16.15 -5.08 -9.30
N TYR A 70 15.25 -4.44 -10.06
CA TYR A 70 15.37 -3.02 -10.38
C TYR A 70 15.30 -2.13 -9.14
N GLN A 71 14.40 -2.42 -8.21
CA GLN A 71 14.29 -1.67 -6.96
C GLN A 71 15.57 -1.77 -6.12
N LYS A 72 16.14 -2.97 -5.98
CA LYS A 72 17.42 -3.15 -5.27
C LYS A 72 18.57 -2.39 -5.95
N GLU A 73 18.66 -2.44 -7.26
CA GLU A 73 19.68 -1.69 -7.99
C GLU A 73 19.48 -0.17 -7.82
N LYS A 74 18.24 0.31 -7.93
CA LYS A 74 17.92 1.73 -7.77
C LYS A 74 18.22 2.21 -6.35
N LEU A 75 17.87 1.44 -5.32
CA LEU A 75 18.21 1.73 -3.93
C LEU A 75 19.73 1.76 -3.73
N ASN A 76 20.47 0.81 -4.29
CA ASN A 76 21.92 0.80 -4.22
C ASN A 76 22.55 2.01 -4.91
N CYS A 77 22.00 2.46 -6.04
CA CYS A 77 22.44 3.69 -6.69
C CYS A 77 22.26 4.91 -5.78
N VAL A 78 21.10 5.02 -5.12
CA VAL A 78 20.84 6.12 -4.17
C VAL A 78 21.79 6.07 -2.97
N LEU A 79 22.00 4.89 -2.40
CA LEU A 79 22.93 4.70 -1.26
C LEU A 79 24.38 5.00 -1.61
N ASN A 80 24.79 4.80 -2.87
CA ASN A 80 26.15 5.08 -3.36
C ASN A 80 26.28 6.45 -4.05
N SER A 81 25.23 7.28 -4.03
CA SER A 81 25.17 8.55 -4.77
C SER A 81 25.45 8.41 -6.27
N GLN A 82 25.04 7.31 -6.85
CA GLN A 82 25.14 7.04 -8.27
C GLN A 82 23.80 7.33 -8.96
N THR A 83 23.84 7.73 -10.21
CA THR A 83 22.62 7.92 -11.01
C THR A 83 22.14 6.59 -11.55
N PHE A 84 20.82 6.34 -11.46
CA PHE A 84 20.23 5.17 -12.08
C PHE A 84 20.17 5.37 -13.60
N SER A 85 20.51 4.33 -14.36
CA SER A 85 20.56 4.44 -15.83
C SER A 85 19.18 4.72 -16.44
N PRO A 86 19.04 5.71 -17.35
CA PRO A 86 17.74 6.02 -17.99
C PRO A 86 17.12 4.85 -18.74
N SER A 87 17.94 3.95 -19.29
CA SER A 87 17.46 2.73 -19.96
C SER A 87 16.80 1.76 -18.95
N LYS A 88 17.40 1.61 -17.77
CA LYS A 88 16.83 0.79 -16.69
C LYS A 88 15.58 1.43 -16.08
N GLU A 89 15.51 2.75 -16.05
CA GLU A 89 14.32 3.47 -15.56
C GLU A 89 13.11 3.22 -16.44
N LYS A 90 13.26 3.29 -17.77
CA LYS A 90 12.20 2.89 -18.71
C LYS A 90 11.77 1.44 -18.55
N GLY A 91 12.72 0.54 -18.30
CA GLY A 91 12.43 -0.87 -18.01
C GLY A 91 11.64 -1.05 -16.71
N TYR A 92 11.99 -0.31 -15.67
CA TYR A 92 11.28 -0.28 -14.39
C TYR A 92 9.84 0.21 -14.55
N GLU A 93 9.63 1.34 -15.23
CA GLU A 93 8.31 1.91 -15.50
C GLU A 93 7.42 0.94 -16.29
N LYS A 94 7.98 0.31 -17.34
CA LYS A 94 7.24 -0.68 -18.13
C LYS A 94 6.75 -1.85 -17.28
N ILE A 95 7.62 -2.42 -16.45
CA ILE A 95 7.26 -3.55 -15.56
C ILE A 95 6.24 -3.11 -14.51
N THR A 96 6.36 -1.91 -13.97
CA THR A 96 5.41 -1.36 -13.01
C THR A 96 4.02 -1.23 -13.63
N ASN A 97 3.94 -0.72 -14.86
CA ASN A 97 2.67 -0.61 -15.58
C ASN A 97 2.05 -1.99 -15.91
N GLU A 98 2.86 -2.96 -16.34
CA GLU A 98 2.40 -4.34 -16.55
C GLU A 98 1.84 -4.98 -15.27
N ILE A 99 2.49 -4.75 -14.13
CA ILE A 99 2.01 -5.23 -12.82
C ILE A 99 0.69 -4.56 -12.45
N LEU A 100 0.57 -3.24 -12.65
CA LEU A 100 -0.66 -2.50 -12.37
C LEU A 100 -1.85 -2.99 -13.21
N GLU A 101 -1.64 -3.25 -14.50
CA GLU A 101 -2.66 -3.82 -15.38
C GLU A 101 -3.10 -5.22 -14.93
N ASN A 102 -2.14 -6.07 -14.58
CA ASN A 102 -2.42 -7.41 -14.08
C ASN A 102 -3.19 -7.38 -12.75
N ILE A 103 -2.83 -6.49 -11.81
CA ILE A 103 -3.55 -6.33 -10.54
C ILE A 103 -4.97 -5.83 -10.78
N LYS A 104 -5.17 -4.86 -11.68
CA LYS A 104 -6.50 -4.38 -12.05
C LYS A 104 -7.37 -5.48 -12.64
N SER A 105 -6.79 -6.37 -13.46
CA SER A 105 -7.51 -7.49 -14.06
C SER A 105 -7.97 -8.54 -13.04
N LEU A 106 -7.29 -8.66 -11.89
CA LEU A 106 -7.63 -9.61 -10.83
C LEU A 106 -8.84 -9.18 -9.98
N GLN A 107 -9.28 -7.93 -10.06
CA GLN A 107 -10.42 -7.41 -9.29
C GLN A 107 -10.34 -7.82 -7.81
N LEU A 108 -9.29 -7.36 -7.13
CA LEU A 108 -9.07 -7.67 -5.71
C LEU A 108 -10.26 -7.26 -4.85
N SER A 109 -10.56 -8.08 -3.83
CA SER A 109 -11.64 -7.77 -2.89
C SER A 109 -11.35 -6.47 -2.12
N PRO A 110 -12.38 -5.68 -1.76
CA PRO A 110 -12.21 -4.44 -0.99
C PRO A 110 -11.42 -4.65 0.31
N SER A 111 -11.67 -5.75 1.02
CA SER A 111 -10.96 -6.07 2.26
C SER A 111 -9.44 -6.21 2.05
N VAL A 112 -9.01 -6.86 0.96
CA VAL A 112 -7.58 -6.98 0.64
C VAL A 112 -6.96 -5.62 0.31
N LEU A 113 -7.72 -4.75 -0.39
CA LEU A 113 -7.27 -3.40 -0.70
C LEU A 113 -7.11 -2.55 0.57
N GLU A 114 -8.07 -2.63 1.50
CA GLU A 114 -8.01 -1.97 2.80
C GLU A 114 -6.80 -2.42 3.61
N ASP A 115 -6.53 -3.72 3.66
CA ASP A 115 -5.35 -4.28 4.34
C ASP A 115 -4.03 -3.77 3.74
N LEU A 116 -3.95 -3.65 2.41
CA LEU A 116 -2.77 -3.13 1.73
C LEU A 116 -2.55 -1.65 2.05
N VAL A 117 -3.61 -0.85 1.98
CA VAL A 117 -3.59 0.59 2.33
C VAL A 117 -3.19 0.76 3.79
N GLN A 118 -3.73 -0.04 4.69
CA GLN A 118 -3.39 0.02 6.11
C GLN A 118 -1.91 -0.31 6.36
N LYS A 119 -1.37 -1.33 5.70
CA LYS A 119 0.07 -1.66 5.79
C LYS A 119 0.94 -0.51 5.29
N HIS A 120 0.59 0.08 4.15
CA HIS A 120 1.29 1.25 3.62
C HIS A 120 1.25 2.42 4.61
N TYR A 121 0.09 2.71 5.17
CA TYR A 121 -0.10 3.79 6.16
C TYR A 121 0.75 3.59 7.42
N VAL A 122 0.82 2.36 7.95
CA VAL A 122 1.63 2.03 9.13
C VAL A 122 3.12 2.30 8.87
N GLU A 123 3.65 1.87 7.73
CA GLU A 123 5.06 2.11 7.40
C GLU A 123 5.33 3.61 7.13
N ASN A 124 4.42 4.30 6.45
CA ASN A 124 4.53 5.75 6.24
C ASN A 124 4.54 6.53 7.56
N LYS A 125 3.69 6.15 8.53
CA LYS A 125 3.66 6.76 9.86
C LYS A 125 4.99 6.62 10.60
N LYS A 126 5.67 5.48 10.46
CA LYS A 126 7.02 5.27 11.05
C LYS A 126 8.03 6.24 10.45
N ILE A 127 8.04 6.39 9.12
CA ILE A 127 8.93 7.31 8.41
C ILE A 127 8.68 8.74 8.87
N VAL A 128 7.42 9.19 8.82
CA VAL A 128 7.03 10.55 9.21
C VAL A 128 7.38 10.84 10.67
N SER A 129 7.25 9.87 11.57
CA SER A 129 7.66 10.03 12.97
C SER A 129 9.16 10.24 13.11
N LEU A 130 9.98 9.48 12.40
CA LEU A 130 11.45 9.62 12.42
C LEU A 130 11.89 10.98 11.85
N GLU A 131 11.29 11.39 10.75
CA GLU A 131 11.59 12.70 10.13
C GLU A 131 11.08 13.85 10.98
N GLY A 132 9.93 13.69 11.63
CA GLY A 132 9.40 14.66 12.58
C GLY A 132 10.32 14.88 13.77
N ASN A 133 10.94 13.82 14.28
CA ASN A 133 11.93 13.93 15.33
C ASN A 133 13.18 14.68 14.85
N LEU A 134 13.65 14.37 13.65
CA LEU A 134 14.80 15.07 13.06
C LEU A 134 14.53 16.56 12.82
N LEU A 135 13.32 16.88 12.35
CA LEU A 135 12.87 18.26 12.18
C LEU A 135 12.84 19.02 13.53
N ARG A 136 12.35 18.41 14.61
CA ARG A 136 12.34 19.03 15.94
C ARG A 136 13.75 19.34 16.41
N LEU A 137 14.67 18.38 16.29
CA LEU A 137 16.07 18.60 16.62
C LEU A 137 16.70 19.76 15.83
N ALA A 138 16.33 19.92 14.55
CA ALA A 138 16.79 21.01 13.72
C ALA A 138 16.19 22.35 14.17
N MET A 139 14.91 22.40 14.50
CA MET A 139 14.23 23.60 14.99
C MET A 139 14.79 24.07 16.34
N ASP A 140 15.17 23.15 17.23
CA ASP A 140 15.81 23.45 18.51
C ASP A 140 17.18 24.15 18.32
N GLN A 141 17.81 23.94 17.18
CA GLN A 141 19.05 24.64 16.76
C GLN A 141 18.78 25.88 15.88
N LYS A 142 17.55 26.41 15.88
CA LYS A 142 17.13 27.61 15.13
C LYS A 142 17.12 27.43 13.60
N ILE A 143 17.16 26.21 13.10
CA ILE A 143 16.98 25.95 11.66
C ILE A 143 15.49 26.05 11.37
N SER A 144 15.09 26.88 10.40
CA SER A 144 13.69 27.02 10.04
C SER A 144 13.17 25.73 9.37
N ARG A 145 11.87 25.43 9.57
CA ARG A 145 11.22 24.28 8.93
C ARG A 145 11.39 24.32 7.40
N HIS A 146 11.28 25.49 6.80
CA HIS A 146 11.39 25.66 5.36
C HIS A 146 12.79 25.30 4.85
N GLU A 147 13.83 25.80 5.52
CA GLU A 147 15.23 25.47 5.20
C GLU A 147 15.52 23.98 5.39
N PHE A 148 15.01 23.39 6.49
CA PHE A 148 15.16 21.98 6.73
C PHE A 148 14.55 21.16 5.60
N ILE A 149 13.29 21.40 5.24
CA ILE A 149 12.59 20.65 4.20
C ILE A 149 13.31 20.79 2.85
N LYS A 150 13.69 22.00 2.46
CA LYS A 150 14.40 22.28 1.21
C LYS A 150 15.71 21.49 1.10
N PHE A 151 16.39 21.34 2.22
CA PHE A 151 17.70 20.67 2.28
C PHE A 151 17.58 19.14 2.42
N TYR A 152 16.59 18.68 3.16
CA TYR A 152 16.43 17.30 3.55
C TYR A 152 15.76 16.43 2.47
N ILE A 153 14.76 16.98 1.75
CA ILE A 153 14.04 16.24 0.72
C ILE A 153 15.00 15.81 -0.40
N GLY A 154 15.00 14.50 -0.68
CA GLY A 154 15.87 13.89 -1.68
C GLY A 154 17.26 13.50 -1.15
N ASN A 155 17.61 13.92 0.07
CA ASN A 155 18.88 13.60 0.71
C ASN A 155 18.74 12.74 1.97
N GLU A 156 17.58 12.16 2.23
CA GLU A 156 17.25 11.44 3.46
C GLU A 156 18.24 10.31 3.75
N ILE A 157 18.64 9.58 2.72
CA ILE A 157 19.58 8.46 2.82
C ILE A 157 20.89 8.69 2.05
N ASN A 158 21.13 9.90 1.53
CA ASN A 158 22.32 10.22 0.74
C ASN A 158 23.59 10.17 1.61
N PRO A 159 24.64 9.36 1.27
CA PRO A 159 25.87 9.27 2.05
C PRO A 159 26.68 10.57 2.03
N ASN A 160 26.52 11.39 1.00
CA ASN A 160 27.19 12.69 0.88
C ASN A 160 26.53 13.82 1.69
N PHE A 161 25.53 13.49 2.51
CA PHE A 161 24.82 14.50 3.32
C PHE A 161 25.75 15.36 4.17
N LYS A 162 26.85 14.82 4.68
CA LYS A 162 27.88 15.60 5.40
C LYS A 162 28.46 16.74 4.60
N LYS A 163 28.70 16.57 3.30
CA LYS A 163 29.26 17.63 2.45
C LYS A 163 28.32 18.85 2.35
N PHE A 164 27.03 18.62 2.44
CA PHE A 164 26.05 19.69 2.46
C PHE A 164 25.97 20.37 3.82
N LEU A 165 26.19 19.63 4.91
CA LEU A 165 26.19 20.19 6.26
C LEU A 165 27.36 21.18 6.46
N ASP A 166 28.46 21.01 5.77
CA ASP A 166 29.63 21.87 5.89
C ASP A 166 29.47 23.24 5.21
N THR A 167 28.41 23.42 4.41
CA THR A 167 28.19 24.70 3.69
C THR A 167 27.58 25.78 4.54
N ASN A 168 26.96 25.46 5.69
CA ASN A 168 26.30 26.44 6.56
C ASN A 168 26.69 26.18 8.03
N ASP A 169 27.08 27.23 8.74
CA ASP A 169 27.53 27.11 10.14
C ASP A 169 26.42 26.62 11.08
N MET A 170 25.15 26.98 10.82
CA MET A 170 24.01 26.47 11.62
C MET A 170 23.84 24.96 11.47
N TRP A 171 23.98 24.44 10.26
CA TRP A 171 23.92 23.02 10.00
C TRP A 171 25.10 22.27 10.59
N ARG A 172 26.29 22.85 10.55
CA ARG A 172 27.48 22.29 11.18
C ARG A 172 27.31 22.18 12.70
N GLN A 173 26.76 23.22 13.35
CA GLN A 173 26.47 23.20 14.78
C GLN A 173 25.39 22.18 15.12
N PHE A 174 24.30 22.10 14.33
CA PHE A 174 23.26 21.11 14.46
C PHE A 174 23.82 19.69 14.42
N PHE A 175 24.63 19.39 13.40
CA PHE A 175 25.23 18.07 13.25
C PHE A 175 26.23 17.75 14.36
N SER A 176 27.02 18.70 14.81
CA SER A 176 27.97 18.51 15.90
C SER A 176 27.28 18.14 17.21
N LYS A 177 26.18 18.82 17.53
CA LYS A 177 25.42 18.60 18.77
C LYS A 177 24.58 17.33 18.76
N ASN A 178 23.98 17.00 17.64
CA ASN A 178 22.99 15.92 17.53
C ASN A 178 23.50 14.73 16.67
N LYS A 179 24.81 14.55 16.59
CA LYS A 179 25.45 13.58 15.69
C LYS A 179 24.93 12.16 15.87
N GLU A 180 24.78 11.70 17.12
CA GLU A 180 24.36 10.33 17.41
C GLU A 180 22.88 10.12 17.10
N GLU A 181 22.01 11.04 17.48
CA GLU A 181 20.59 10.97 17.19
C GLU A 181 20.33 11.03 15.68
N PHE A 182 21.03 11.93 15.00
CA PHE A 182 20.96 12.04 13.54
C PHE A 182 21.40 10.73 12.86
N LYS A 183 22.49 10.14 13.33
CA LYS A 183 22.99 8.87 12.80
C LYS A 183 21.99 7.74 13.04
N ASN A 184 21.44 7.63 14.25
CA ASN A 184 20.46 6.61 14.62
C ASN A 184 19.18 6.72 13.79
N ILE A 185 18.63 7.94 13.64
CA ILE A 185 17.43 8.15 12.81
C ILE A 185 17.71 7.76 11.36
N ARG A 186 18.86 8.14 10.83
CA ARG A 186 19.25 7.81 9.48
C ARG A 186 19.44 6.30 9.25
N GLU A 187 20.08 5.61 10.17
CA GLU A 187 20.24 4.14 10.11
C GLU A 187 18.86 3.47 10.08
N ARG A 188 17.91 3.91 10.90
CA ARG A 188 16.54 3.40 10.89
C ARG A 188 15.83 3.68 9.56
N LEU A 189 16.02 4.85 8.95
CA LEU A 189 15.45 5.16 7.64
C LEU A 189 16.06 4.29 6.54
N ILE A 190 17.35 3.98 6.61
CA ILE A 190 18.02 3.06 5.70
C ILE A 190 17.48 1.63 5.87
N GLU A 191 17.31 1.16 7.11
CA GLU A 191 16.71 -0.14 7.40
C GLU A 191 15.28 -0.26 6.84
N ILE A 192 14.46 0.78 7.03
CA ILE A 192 13.11 0.84 6.46
C ILE A 192 13.19 0.81 4.93
N SER A 193 14.10 1.56 4.31
CA SER A 193 14.29 1.56 2.86
C SER A 193 14.70 0.19 2.32
N HIS A 194 15.57 -0.53 3.04
CA HIS A 194 15.94 -1.91 2.69
C HIS A 194 14.76 -2.88 2.83
N LYS A 195 13.94 -2.72 3.89
CA LYS A 195 12.74 -3.53 4.11
C LYS A 195 11.69 -3.30 3.02
N LEU A 196 11.49 -2.04 2.63
CA LEU A 196 10.54 -1.66 1.58
C LEU A 196 11.08 -1.93 0.16
N GLY A 197 12.39 -2.06 0.00
CA GLY A 197 13.06 -2.25 -1.28
C GLY A 197 13.13 -0.98 -2.15
N MET A 198 12.78 0.19 -1.60
CA MET A 198 12.79 1.47 -2.31
C MET A 198 13.22 2.61 -1.40
N SER A 199 13.59 3.75 -1.99
CA SER A 199 13.95 4.93 -1.21
C SER A 199 12.73 5.54 -0.49
N VAL A 200 13.00 6.21 0.65
CA VAL A 200 11.96 6.93 1.41
C VAL A 200 11.21 7.93 0.54
N THR A 201 11.93 8.66 -0.31
CA THR A 201 11.35 9.66 -1.23
C THR A 201 10.38 9.03 -2.24
N GLU A 202 10.70 7.86 -2.75
CA GLU A 202 9.82 7.12 -3.67
C GLU A 202 8.60 6.56 -2.97
N PHE A 203 8.80 6.00 -1.77
CA PHE A 203 7.70 5.46 -0.97
C PHE A 203 6.65 6.51 -0.59
N LYS A 204 7.06 7.75 -0.34
CA LYS A 204 6.15 8.87 -0.04
C LYS A 204 5.36 9.38 -1.25
N LYS A 205 5.77 9.04 -2.46
CA LYS A 205 5.06 9.41 -3.69
C LYS A 205 3.94 8.44 -4.05
N LEU A 206 3.90 7.27 -3.41
CA LEU A 206 2.82 6.29 -3.55
C LEU A 206 1.57 6.71 -2.78
#